data_916e6888c8c8413af8e9e08d49592a89
#
_entry.id   916e6888c8c8413af8e9e08d49592a89
#
_cell.length_a   1.000
_cell.length_b   1.000
_cell.length_c   1.000
_cell.angle_alpha   90.00
_cell.angle_beta   90.00
_cell.angle_gamma   90.00
#
_symmetry.space_group_name_H-M   'P 1'
#
loop_
_entity.id
_entity.type
_entity.pdbx_description
1 polymer ?
#
loop_
_entity_poly.entity_id
_entity_poly.type
_entity_poly.pdbx_seq_one_letter_code
_entity_poly.pdbx_strand_id
1 'polypeptide(L)'
;MIKAVSLLSLLEEEKLETVLNTIKRYGFEYIELPLTYVLDKKWQDISVKDIEDLRFVIQRVGLKVNSFQSITFGLDFEICKLNKDDYLYLSKHFDQVAVYASMLGAKHVVYGSPSTRQGDDIIKYCKFFDFVSSIFSKRGISFCLENNARVYNNNFGYESDYINKFIEESNIDNIYAHFDTANEYIESGSIPNSNYVKSIHISNNNYADFMKNKTYLKYINKCIKDLDDVESITMENMNRHEDYELVINRFRCITK
;
A
#
# COMPACT_ATOMS: atom_id res chain seq x y z
N MET A 1 13.34 -1.97 -10.99
CA MET A 1 12.39 -1.30 -10.06
C MET A 1 11.22 -0.73 -10.82
N ILE A 2 9.99 -1.14 -10.47
CA ILE A 2 8.73 -0.62 -11.04
C ILE A 2 8.43 0.75 -10.40
N LYS A 3 7.94 1.71 -11.21
CA LYS A 3 7.46 3.01 -10.72
C LYS A 3 5.96 3.08 -10.92
N ALA A 4 5.21 3.23 -9.83
CA ALA A 4 3.76 3.27 -9.82
C ALA A 4 3.22 4.57 -9.22
N VAL A 5 1.97 4.86 -9.51
CA VAL A 5 1.23 5.98 -8.92
C VAL A 5 -0.01 5.42 -8.23
N SER A 6 -0.18 5.75 -6.95
CA SER A 6 -1.37 5.38 -6.20
C SER A 6 -2.57 6.24 -6.60
N LEU A 7 -3.72 5.57 -6.83
CA LEU A 7 -4.98 6.24 -7.10
C LEU A 7 -5.68 6.75 -5.82
N LEU A 8 -5.06 6.62 -4.65
CA LEU A 8 -5.59 7.21 -3.42
C LEU A 8 -5.65 8.76 -3.47
N SER A 9 -4.83 9.34 -4.35
CA SER A 9 -4.78 10.79 -4.58
C SER A 9 -5.83 11.30 -5.57
N LEU A 10 -6.70 10.43 -6.11
CA LEU A 10 -7.79 10.84 -6.98
C LEU A 10 -8.69 11.87 -6.30
N LEU A 11 -8.96 12.98 -6.98
CA LEU A 11 -9.98 13.93 -6.55
C LEU A 11 -11.36 13.32 -6.79
N GLU A 12 -12.29 13.49 -5.85
CA GLU A 12 -13.65 12.95 -5.95
C GLU A 12 -14.40 13.40 -7.21
N GLU A 13 -14.05 14.56 -7.75
CA GLU A 13 -14.64 15.17 -8.93
C GLU A 13 -14.00 14.73 -10.27
N GLU A 14 -12.84 14.04 -10.22
CA GLU A 14 -12.11 13.65 -11.41
C GLU A 14 -12.59 12.30 -11.95
N LYS A 15 -12.84 12.25 -13.25
CA LYS A 15 -13.14 10.97 -13.92
C LYS A 15 -11.89 10.09 -13.92
N LEU A 16 -12.03 8.84 -13.46
CA LEU A 16 -10.96 7.85 -13.42
C LEU A 16 -10.13 7.83 -14.71
N GLU A 17 -10.78 7.81 -15.86
CA GLU A 17 -10.09 7.75 -17.16
C GLU A 17 -9.21 8.98 -17.42
N THR A 18 -9.59 10.16 -16.97
CA THR A 18 -8.78 11.39 -17.09
C THR A 18 -7.50 11.26 -16.28
N VAL A 19 -7.58 10.75 -15.05
CA VAL A 19 -6.43 10.54 -14.18
C VAL A 19 -5.51 9.48 -14.74
N LEU A 20 -6.04 8.35 -15.22
CA LEU A 20 -5.24 7.29 -15.84
C LEU A 20 -4.48 7.79 -17.08
N ASN A 21 -5.14 8.58 -17.94
CA ASN A 21 -4.49 9.19 -19.09
C ASN A 21 -3.38 10.19 -18.68
N THR A 22 -3.59 10.94 -17.62
CA THR A 22 -2.57 11.84 -17.06
C THR A 22 -1.36 11.05 -16.57
N ILE A 23 -1.55 10.00 -15.79
CA ILE A 23 -0.46 9.11 -15.33
C ILE A 23 0.32 8.56 -16.54
N LYS A 24 -0.40 8.07 -17.56
CA LYS A 24 0.23 7.53 -18.77
C LYS A 24 1.02 8.59 -19.54
N ARG A 25 0.47 9.80 -19.68
CA ARG A 25 1.14 10.94 -20.35
C ARG A 25 2.47 11.30 -19.68
N TYR A 26 2.58 11.16 -18.36
CA TYR A 26 3.82 11.36 -17.64
C TYR A 26 4.80 10.19 -17.69
N GLY A 27 4.47 9.13 -18.44
CA GLY A 27 5.37 8.00 -18.76
C GLY A 27 5.34 6.86 -17.74
N PHE A 28 4.37 6.84 -16.83
CA PHE A 28 4.17 5.70 -15.94
C PHE A 28 3.41 4.57 -16.65
N GLU A 29 3.73 3.35 -16.26
CA GLU A 29 3.07 2.14 -16.78
C GLU A 29 2.25 1.42 -15.71
N TYR A 30 2.47 1.75 -14.43
CA TYR A 30 1.86 1.04 -13.32
C TYR A 30 1.12 1.99 -12.38
N ILE A 31 0.05 1.46 -11.80
CA ILE A 31 -0.75 2.10 -10.77
C ILE A 31 -0.91 1.18 -9.56
N GLU A 32 -1.23 1.79 -8.43
CA GLU A 32 -1.69 1.11 -7.23
C GLU A 32 -3.15 1.45 -6.95
N LEU A 33 -3.93 0.44 -6.54
CA LEU A 33 -5.38 0.55 -6.39
C LEU A 33 -5.83 0.50 -4.92
N PRO A 34 -6.39 1.59 -4.39
CA PRO A 34 -7.33 1.56 -3.28
C PRO A 34 -8.73 1.24 -3.83
N LEU A 35 -9.07 -0.04 -3.99
CA LEU A 35 -10.17 -0.50 -4.82
C LEU A 35 -11.54 0.08 -4.43
N THR A 36 -11.87 0.10 -3.14
CA THR A 36 -13.14 0.65 -2.62
C THR A 36 -13.28 2.13 -2.91
N TYR A 37 -12.17 2.86 -2.87
CA TYR A 37 -12.12 4.28 -3.17
C TYR A 37 -12.32 4.56 -4.67
N VAL A 38 -11.63 3.80 -5.52
CA VAL A 38 -11.72 3.96 -6.98
C VAL A 38 -13.09 3.61 -7.53
N LEU A 39 -13.76 2.62 -6.94
CA LEU A 39 -15.10 2.20 -7.35
C LEU A 39 -16.23 2.94 -6.61
N ASP A 40 -15.91 3.72 -5.59
CA ASP A 40 -16.88 4.32 -4.65
C ASP A 40 -17.88 3.28 -4.12
N LYS A 41 -17.37 2.13 -3.69
CA LYS A 41 -18.16 0.98 -3.21
C LYS A 41 -17.56 0.38 -1.94
N LYS A 42 -18.42 -0.16 -1.08
CA LYS A 42 -17.97 -1.03 0.01
C LYS A 42 -17.57 -2.41 -0.54
N TRP A 43 -16.69 -3.11 0.15
CA TRP A 43 -16.19 -4.41 -0.29
C TRP A 43 -17.28 -5.42 -0.65
N GLN A 44 -18.37 -5.51 0.15
CA GLN A 44 -19.48 -6.43 -0.08
C GLN A 44 -20.31 -6.10 -1.33
N ASP A 45 -20.23 -4.87 -1.83
CA ASP A 45 -20.99 -4.38 -2.97
C ASP A 45 -20.20 -4.44 -4.30
N ILE A 46 -18.92 -4.80 -4.23
CA ILE A 46 -18.06 -4.95 -5.40
C ILE A 46 -18.31 -6.33 -6.03
N SER A 47 -18.69 -6.32 -7.30
CA SER A 47 -18.93 -7.51 -8.10
C SER A 47 -17.74 -7.85 -9.03
N VAL A 48 -17.70 -9.08 -9.53
CA VAL A 48 -16.74 -9.49 -10.58
C VAL A 48 -16.86 -8.60 -11.81
N LYS A 49 -18.09 -8.19 -12.17
CA LYS A 49 -18.29 -7.29 -13.31
C LYS A 49 -17.65 -5.92 -13.10
N ASP A 50 -17.69 -5.36 -11.89
CA ASP A 50 -17.00 -4.09 -11.61
C ASP A 50 -15.49 -4.22 -11.83
N ILE A 51 -14.91 -5.37 -11.47
CA ILE A 51 -13.48 -5.65 -11.68
C ILE A 51 -13.15 -5.81 -13.16
N GLU A 52 -14.01 -6.48 -13.93
CA GLU A 52 -13.81 -6.63 -15.38
C GLU A 52 -13.91 -5.28 -16.10
N ASP A 53 -14.90 -4.46 -15.73
CA ASP A 53 -15.08 -3.12 -16.30
C ASP A 53 -13.87 -2.21 -15.94
N LEU A 54 -13.41 -2.25 -14.69
CA LEU A 54 -12.22 -1.52 -14.26
C LEU A 54 -10.96 -2.00 -15.00
N ARG A 55 -10.77 -3.31 -15.13
CA ARG A 55 -9.65 -3.89 -15.90
C ARG A 55 -9.66 -3.40 -17.35
N PHE A 56 -10.82 -3.39 -17.98
CA PHE A 56 -10.96 -2.89 -19.36
C PHE A 56 -10.53 -1.42 -19.48
N VAL A 57 -10.96 -0.55 -18.57
CA VAL A 57 -10.57 0.87 -18.57
C VAL A 57 -9.07 1.04 -18.39
N ILE A 58 -8.47 0.36 -17.41
CA ILE A 58 -7.02 0.42 -17.15
C ILE A 58 -6.22 -0.06 -18.35
N GLN A 59 -6.59 -1.20 -18.93
CA GLN A 59 -5.90 -1.78 -20.10
C GLN A 59 -6.04 -0.94 -21.35
N ARG A 60 -7.19 -0.30 -21.56
CA ARG A 60 -7.42 0.60 -22.70
C ARG A 60 -6.47 1.79 -22.70
N VAL A 61 -6.14 2.32 -21.52
CA VAL A 61 -5.15 3.41 -21.36
C VAL A 61 -3.71 2.87 -21.50
N GLY A 62 -3.50 1.56 -21.41
CA GLY A 62 -2.19 0.92 -21.49
C GLY A 62 -1.43 0.98 -20.16
N LEU A 63 -2.16 0.98 -19.03
CA LEU A 63 -1.62 0.86 -17.68
C LEU A 63 -1.79 -0.57 -17.15
N LYS A 64 -1.04 -0.89 -16.10
CA LYS A 64 -1.06 -2.16 -15.36
C LYS A 64 -1.22 -1.88 -13.88
N VAL A 65 -1.83 -2.82 -13.16
CA VAL A 65 -1.91 -2.75 -11.69
C VAL A 65 -0.66 -3.40 -11.10
N ASN A 66 0.05 -2.68 -10.26
CA ASN A 66 1.20 -3.19 -9.51
C ASN A 66 0.75 -3.79 -8.17
N SER A 67 -0.08 -3.07 -7.45
CA SER A 67 -0.46 -3.39 -6.07
C SER A 67 -1.87 -2.96 -5.72
N PHE A 68 -2.41 -3.58 -4.66
CA PHE A 68 -3.59 -3.09 -3.95
C PHE A 68 -3.17 -2.52 -2.60
N GLN A 69 -3.81 -1.43 -2.20
CA GLN A 69 -3.73 -0.90 -0.84
C GLN A 69 -5.13 -0.69 -0.25
N SER A 70 -5.18 -0.25 1.02
CA SER A 70 -6.45 -0.01 1.75
C SER A 70 -7.36 -1.24 1.77
N ILE A 71 -6.78 -2.43 1.82
CA ILE A 71 -7.47 -3.72 1.65
C ILE A 71 -8.43 -4.06 2.79
N THR A 72 -8.38 -3.33 3.90
CA THR A 72 -9.31 -3.46 5.04
C THR A 72 -10.14 -2.20 5.27
N PHE A 73 -10.11 -1.23 4.35
CA PHE A 73 -10.88 0.00 4.49
C PHE A 73 -12.39 -0.30 4.63
N GLY A 74 -13.02 0.30 5.63
CA GLY A 74 -14.43 0.07 5.95
C GLY A 74 -14.72 -1.18 6.78
N LEU A 75 -13.68 -1.96 7.19
CA LEU A 75 -13.82 -3.02 8.17
C LEU A 75 -13.48 -2.49 9.57
N ASP A 76 -14.21 -2.99 10.56
CA ASP A 76 -14.01 -2.65 11.97
C ASP A 76 -13.58 -3.92 12.73
N PHE A 77 -12.28 -4.02 13.04
CA PHE A 77 -11.72 -5.10 13.86
C PHE A 77 -10.36 -4.71 14.43
N GLU A 78 -9.99 -5.36 15.52
CA GLU A 78 -8.65 -5.28 16.11
C GLU A 78 -8.03 -6.68 16.15
N ILE A 79 -6.82 -6.84 15.63
CA ILE A 79 -6.14 -8.14 15.51
C ILE A 79 -6.07 -8.85 16.86
N CYS A 80 -5.73 -8.12 17.92
CA CYS A 80 -5.62 -8.70 19.28
C CYS A 80 -6.94 -9.11 19.91
N LYS A 81 -8.10 -8.77 19.32
CA LYS A 81 -9.43 -9.11 19.84
C LYS A 81 -10.18 -10.15 19.01
N LEU A 82 -9.59 -10.60 17.89
CA LEU A 82 -10.25 -11.54 16.96
C LEU A 82 -10.60 -12.87 17.64
N ASN A 83 -11.82 -13.31 17.40
CA ASN A 83 -12.34 -14.63 17.75
C ASN A 83 -12.47 -15.54 16.51
N LYS A 84 -13.01 -16.74 16.67
CA LYS A 84 -13.13 -17.72 15.58
C LYS A 84 -14.07 -17.27 14.46
N ASP A 85 -15.17 -16.60 14.80
CA ASP A 85 -16.16 -16.13 13.82
C ASP A 85 -15.61 -14.95 13.01
N ASP A 86 -14.82 -14.10 13.64
CA ASP A 86 -14.10 -13.02 12.97
C ASP A 86 -13.12 -13.56 11.92
N TYR A 87 -12.36 -14.61 12.23
CA TYR A 87 -11.49 -15.27 11.27
C TYR A 87 -12.26 -15.85 10.08
N LEU A 88 -13.46 -16.40 10.30
CA LEU A 88 -14.30 -16.90 9.22
C LEU A 88 -14.79 -15.77 8.29
N TYR A 89 -15.19 -14.65 8.88
CA TYR A 89 -15.58 -13.45 8.13
C TYR A 89 -14.40 -12.89 7.34
N LEU A 90 -13.26 -12.68 7.98
CA LEU A 90 -12.05 -12.15 7.37
C LEU A 90 -11.46 -13.07 6.30
N SER A 91 -11.63 -14.41 6.45
CA SER A 91 -11.23 -15.36 5.40
C SER A 91 -11.95 -15.10 4.08
N LYS A 92 -13.27 -14.88 4.13
CA LYS A 92 -14.06 -14.56 2.92
C LYS A 92 -13.64 -13.22 2.33
N HIS A 93 -13.42 -12.23 3.19
CA HIS A 93 -12.98 -10.92 2.75
C HIS A 93 -11.62 -10.96 2.05
N PHE A 94 -10.59 -11.52 2.69
CA PHE A 94 -9.25 -11.58 2.11
C PHE A 94 -9.19 -12.50 0.88
N ASP A 95 -10.00 -13.56 0.81
CA ASP A 95 -10.11 -14.36 -0.41
C ASP A 95 -10.71 -13.55 -1.56
N GLN A 96 -11.76 -12.76 -1.32
CA GLN A 96 -12.32 -11.82 -2.30
C GLN A 96 -11.27 -10.80 -2.77
N VAL A 97 -10.54 -10.15 -1.85
CA VAL A 97 -9.45 -9.23 -2.20
C VAL A 97 -8.40 -9.91 -3.07
N ALA A 98 -7.97 -11.13 -2.69
CA ALA A 98 -6.97 -11.87 -3.43
C ALA A 98 -7.45 -12.29 -4.83
N VAL A 99 -8.74 -12.65 -4.99
CA VAL A 99 -9.35 -12.89 -6.31
C VAL A 99 -9.30 -11.63 -7.15
N TYR A 100 -9.75 -10.50 -6.64
CA TYR A 100 -9.78 -9.23 -7.38
C TYR A 100 -8.40 -8.72 -7.74
N ALA A 101 -7.45 -8.81 -6.81
CA ALA A 101 -6.05 -8.49 -7.06
C ALA A 101 -5.46 -9.35 -8.18
N SER A 102 -5.72 -10.66 -8.16
CA SER A 102 -5.30 -11.59 -9.23
C SER A 102 -5.94 -11.26 -10.58
N MET A 103 -7.25 -10.96 -10.61
CA MET A 103 -7.96 -10.59 -11.86
C MET A 103 -7.39 -9.33 -12.50
N LEU A 104 -6.90 -8.38 -11.70
CA LEU A 104 -6.29 -7.14 -12.15
C LEU A 104 -4.77 -7.25 -12.36
N GLY A 105 -4.17 -8.41 -12.05
CA GLY A 105 -2.75 -8.70 -12.26
C GLY A 105 -1.81 -8.08 -11.24
N ALA A 106 -2.32 -7.69 -10.06
CA ALA A 106 -1.50 -7.16 -8.98
C ALA A 106 -0.47 -8.19 -8.49
N LYS A 107 0.72 -7.70 -8.15
CA LYS A 107 1.85 -8.53 -7.69
C LYS A 107 1.92 -8.62 -6.17
N HIS A 108 1.45 -7.59 -5.49
CA HIS A 108 1.38 -7.56 -4.03
C HIS A 108 0.18 -6.77 -3.52
N VAL A 109 -0.11 -6.96 -2.26
CA VAL A 109 -1.07 -6.16 -1.50
C VAL A 109 -0.35 -5.48 -0.35
N VAL A 110 -0.73 -4.25 -0.03
CA VAL A 110 -0.19 -3.46 1.08
C VAL A 110 -1.20 -3.44 2.22
N TYR A 111 -0.75 -3.84 3.40
CA TYR A 111 -1.51 -3.82 4.64
C TYR A 111 -1.00 -2.69 5.53
N GLY A 112 -1.66 -1.53 5.47
CA GLY A 112 -1.32 -0.34 6.24
C GLY A 112 -2.16 -0.13 7.51
N SER A 113 -3.39 -0.41 7.50
CA SER A 113 -4.48 -0.27 8.50
C SER A 113 -4.07 -0.10 9.99
N PRO A 114 -3.68 1.09 10.45
CA PRO A 114 -3.19 1.29 11.83
C PRO A 114 -4.27 0.98 12.88
N SER A 115 -5.55 1.29 12.61
CA SER A 115 -6.67 1.04 13.53
C SER A 115 -6.87 -0.43 13.89
N THR A 116 -6.44 -1.36 13.03
CA THR A 116 -6.53 -2.80 13.29
C THR A 116 -5.38 -3.33 14.14
N ARG A 117 -4.30 -2.55 14.29
CA ARG A 117 -3.06 -2.94 14.98
C ARG A 117 -2.97 -2.34 16.38
N GLN A 118 -4.05 -2.47 17.13
CA GLN A 118 -4.14 -2.10 18.54
C GLN A 118 -3.71 -3.28 19.42
N GLY A 119 -3.08 -2.97 20.57
CA GLY A 119 -2.56 -3.99 21.49
C GLY A 119 -1.12 -4.42 21.15
N ASP A 120 -0.59 -5.35 21.97
CA ASP A 120 0.83 -5.75 21.97
C ASP A 120 1.03 -7.29 21.96
N ASP A 121 -0.03 -8.06 21.71
CA ASP A 121 0.01 -9.52 21.70
C ASP A 121 0.67 -10.04 20.40
N ILE A 122 1.98 -10.26 20.44
CA ILE A 122 2.78 -10.71 19.29
C ILE A 122 2.31 -12.06 18.74
N ILE A 123 1.80 -12.97 19.59
CA ILE A 123 1.32 -14.28 19.15
C ILE A 123 0.09 -14.13 18.27
N LYS A 124 -0.82 -13.21 18.63
CA LYS A 124 -2.00 -12.92 17.81
C LYS A 124 -1.64 -12.27 16.50
N TYR A 125 -0.63 -11.39 16.46
CA TYR A 125 -0.10 -10.83 15.22
C TYR A 125 0.51 -11.92 14.33
N CYS A 126 1.35 -12.79 14.86
CA CYS A 126 1.89 -13.93 14.09
C CYS A 126 0.77 -14.78 13.49
N LYS A 127 -0.22 -15.18 14.32
CA LYS A 127 -1.35 -15.98 13.86
C LYS A 127 -2.17 -15.28 12.76
N PHE A 128 -2.41 -13.98 12.91
CA PHE A 128 -3.19 -13.22 11.94
C PHE A 128 -2.44 -13.07 10.60
N PHE A 129 -1.16 -12.67 10.65
CA PHE A 129 -0.40 -12.44 9.42
C PHE A 129 -0.05 -13.75 8.69
N ASP A 130 0.18 -14.85 9.40
CA ASP A 130 0.31 -16.18 8.78
C ASP A 130 -0.98 -16.58 8.05
N PHE A 131 -2.12 -16.41 8.71
CA PHE A 131 -3.43 -16.66 8.12
C PHE A 131 -3.67 -15.82 6.86
N VAL A 132 -3.44 -14.50 6.90
CA VAL A 132 -3.71 -13.61 5.77
C VAL A 132 -2.71 -13.84 4.63
N SER A 133 -1.41 -13.91 4.93
CA SER A 133 -0.37 -14.13 3.92
C SER A 133 -0.57 -15.43 3.15
N SER A 134 -1.04 -16.50 3.84
CA SER A 134 -1.35 -17.79 3.21
C SER A 134 -2.47 -17.70 2.17
N ILE A 135 -3.44 -16.80 2.33
CA ILE A 135 -4.53 -16.59 1.35
C ILE A 135 -3.97 -15.98 0.06
N PHE A 136 -3.14 -14.96 0.18
CA PHE A 136 -2.52 -14.30 -0.98
C PHE A 136 -1.48 -15.18 -1.68
N SER A 137 -0.70 -15.93 -0.91
CA SER A 137 0.30 -16.88 -1.42
C SER A 137 -0.28 -17.89 -2.41
N LYS A 138 -1.51 -18.40 -2.18
CA LYS A 138 -2.21 -19.33 -3.08
C LYS A 138 -2.43 -18.76 -4.49
N ARG A 139 -2.33 -17.46 -4.67
CA ARG A 139 -2.47 -16.76 -5.96
C ARG A 139 -1.18 -16.12 -6.45
N GLY A 140 -0.06 -16.40 -5.79
CA GLY A 140 1.24 -15.81 -6.12
C GLY A 140 1.30 -14.30 -5.88
N ILE A 141 0.50 -13.79 -4.95
CA ILE A 141 0.47 -12.38 -4.55
C ILE A 141 1.24 -12.24 -3.23
N SER A 142 2.22 -11.35 -3.18
CA SER A 142 2.97 -11.07 -1.97
C SER A 142 2.14 -10.21 -1.00
N PHE A 143 2.22 -10.53 0.28
CA PHE A 143 1.60 -9.75 1.34
C PHE A 143 2.65 -8.82 1.96
N CYS A 144 2.45 -7.51 1.86
CA CYS A 144 3.39 -6.49 2.31
C CYS A 144 2.82 -5.73 3.51
N LEU A 145 3.51 -5.78 4.64
CA LEU A 145 3.15 -5.10 5.88
C LEU A 145 3.81 -3.72 5.91
N GLU A 146 3.00 -2.68 5.96
CA GLU A 146 3.44 -1.30 5.96
C GLU A 146 3.71 -0.78 7.38
N ASN A 147 4.81 -0.02 7.54
CA ASN A 147 5.03 0.75 8.75
C ASN A 147 4.04 1.92 8.82
N ASN A 148 3.40 2.09 9.96
CA ASN A 148 2.52 3.24 10.22
C ASN A 148 2.90 3.89 11.54
N ALA A 149 3.22 5.17 11.53
CA ALA A 149 3.69 5.91 12.68
C ALA A 149 2.69 5.85 13.87
N ARG A 150 3.21 5.89 15.09
CA ARG A 150 2.39 5.84 16.34
C ARG A 150 1.42 7.00 16.46
N VAL A 151 1.66 8.10 15.78
CA VAL A 151 0.73 9.25 15.73
C VAL A 151 -0.65 8.87 15.19
N TYR A 152 -0.75 7.77 14.41
CA TYR A 152 -2.02 7.22 13.91
C TYR A 152 -2.65 6.19 14.85
N ASN A 153 -2.27 6.20 16.12
CA ASN A 153 -2.76 5.27 17.14
C ASN A 153 -2.44 3.80 16.79
N ASN A 154 -1.22 3.55 16.34
CA ASN A 154 -0.70 2.25 15.96
C ASN A 154 0.26 1.71 17.02
N ASN A 155 0.04 0.49 17.49
CA ASN A 155 0.88 -0.15 18.51
C ASN A 155 1.81 -1.23 17.95
N PHE A 156 1.65 -1.62 16.68
CA PHE A 156 2.44 -2.68 16.05
C PHE A 156 2.93 -2.26 14.65
N GLY A 157 4.24 -2.42 14.40
CA GLY A 157 4.82 -2.11 13.09
C GLY A 157 4.85 -0.60 12.82
N TYR A 158 5.25 0.20 13.79
CA TYR A 158 5.34 1.66 13.65
C TYR A 158 6.64 2.12 12.99
N GLU A 159 7.69 1.29 13.00
CA GLU A 159 8.97 1.50 12.32
C GLU A 159 9.27 0.33 11.41
N SER A 160 10.00 0.58 10.34
CA SER A 160 10.38 -0.44 9.36
C SER A 160 11.32 -1.50 9.94
N ASP A 161 12.25 -1.10 10.81
CA ASP A 161 13.16 -2.06 11.48
C ASP A 161 12.40 -2.98 12.44
N TYR A 162 11.32 -2.47 13.07
CA TYR A 162 10.42 -3.32 13.85
C TYR A 162 9.74 -4.37 12.99
N ILE A 163 9.24 -3.99 11.79
CA ILE A 163 8.61 -4.92 10.85
C ILE A 163 9.63 -5.93 10.32
N ASN A 164 10.82 -5.50 9.95
CA ASN A 164 11.89 -6.40 9.49
C ASN A 164 12.24 -7.45 10.54
N LYS A 165 12.41 -7.04 11.79
CA LYS A 165 12.64 -7.95 12.91
C LYS A 165 11.47 -8.92 13.12
N PHE A 166 10.25 -8.44 13.06
CA PHE A 166 9.05 -9.29 13.15
C PHE A 166 9.01 -10.33 12.04
N ILE A 167 9.29 -9.96 10.80
CA ILE A 167 9.31 -10.88 9.66
C ILE A 167 10.40 -11.95 9.86
N GLU A 168 11.59 -11.53 10.26
CA GLU A 168 12.71 -12.45 10.51
C GLU A 168 12.40 -13.48 11.61
N GLU A 169 11.78 -13.03 12.72
CA GLU A 169 11.50 -13.89 13.89
C GLU A 169 10.24 -14.74 13.74
N SER A 170 9.27 -14.31 12.93
CA SER A 170 7.96 -14.98 12.82
C SER A 170 7.97 -16.27 12.01
N ASN A 171 8.94 -16.44 11.10
CA ASN A 171 9.00 -17.54 10.11
C ASN A 171 7.71 -17.68 9.27
N ILE A 172 7.01 -16.58 9.01
CA ILE A 172 5.80 -16.56 8.19
C ILE A 172 6.21 -16.50 6.71
N ASP A 173 5.67 -17.41 5.91
CA ASP A 173 5.89 -17.41 4.47
C ASP A 173 5.09 -16.28 3.78
N ASN A 174 5.66 -15.74 2.69
CA ASN A 174 5.00 -14.75 1.83
C ASN A 174 4.62 -13.42 2.51
N ILE A 175 5.31 -13.07 3.59
CA ILE A 175 5.22 -11.75 4.23
C ILE A 175 6.48 -10.94 3.95
N TYR A 176 6.30 -9.67 3.61
CA TYR A 176 7.38 -8.73 3.29
C TYR A 176 7.12 -7.38 3.95
N ALA A 177 8.13 -6.56 4.09
CA ALA A 177 7.98 -5.18 4.52
C ALA A 177 7.58 -4.29 3.33
N HIS A 178 6.66 -3.38 3.59
CA HIS A 178 6.39 -2.22 2.75
C HIS A 178 6.85 -0.98 3.51
N PHE A 179 7.72 -0.20 2.89
CA PHE A 179 8.32 0.98 3.52
C PHE A 179 7.57 2.25 3.12
N ASP A 180 6.88 2.88 4.07
CA ASP A 180 6.31 4.21 3.87
C ASP A 180 7.27 5.28 4.38
N THR A 181 7.69 6.17 3.47
CA THR A 181 8.71 7.18 3.76
C THR A 181 8.25 8.26 4.73
N ALA A 182 6.98 8.68 4.67
CA ALA A 182 6.48 9.72 5.57
C ALA A 182 6.27 9.20 6.98
N ASN A 183 5.73 7.98 7.10
CA ASN A 183 5.54 7.33 8.40
C ASN A 183 6.89 7.12 9.12
N GLU A 184 7.90 6.64 8.39
CA GLU A 184 9.23 6.45 8.97
C GLU A 184 9.92 7.77 9.30
N TYR A 185 9.77 8.79 8.44
CA TYR A 185 10.36 10.11 8.70
C TYR A 185 9.79 10.74 9.98
N ILE A 186 8.50 10.56 10.25
CA ILE A 186 7.83 11.06 11.45
C ILE A 186 8.29 10.28 12.69
N GLU A 187 8.45 8.97 12.57
CA GLU A 187 8.71 8.08 13.69
C GLU A 187 10.19 8.09 14.11
N SER A 188 11.09 7.85 13.18
CA SER A 188 12.53 7.69 13.47
C SER A 188 13.44 8.49 12.53
N GLY A 189 13.02 8.73 11.29
CA GLY A 189 13.86 9.29 10.23
C GLY A 189 14.99 8.37 9.80
N SER A 190 14.94 7.09 10.17
CA SER A 190 15.92 6.07 9.76
C SER A 190 15.65 5.58 8.33
N ILE A 191 16.57 4.78 7.79
CA ILE A 191 16.38 4.02 6.56
C ILE A 191 16.56 2.56 6.95
N PRO A 192 15.55 1.71 6.72
CA PRO A 192 15.60 0.32 7.14
C PRO A 192 16.63 -0.49 6.35
N ASN A 193 17.03 -1.63 6.91
CA ASN A 193 17.70 -2.66 6.14
C ASN A 193 16.78 -3.18 5.02
N SER A 194 17.30 -3.29 3.80
CA SER A 194 16.54 -3.68 2.62
C SER A 194 16.13 -5.15 2.55
N ASN A 195 16.66 -6.03 3.42
CA ASN A 195 16.51 -7.49 3.31
C ASN A 195 15.07 -7.99 3.13
N TYR A 196 14.10 -7.34 3.76
CA TYR A 196 12.69 -7.73 3.70
C TYR A 196 11.81 -6.69 2.99
N VAL A 197 12.36 -5.53 2.63
CA VAL A 197 11.60 -4.46 1.98
C VAL A 197 11.36 -4.82 0.52
N LYS A 198 10.10 -5.01 0.16
CA LYS A 198 9.68 -5.37 -1.19
C LYS A 198 9.24 -4.16 -2.01
N SER A 199 8.61 -3.20 -1.36
CA SER A 199 8.05 -2.01 -2.03
C SER A 199 8.10 -0.78 -1.12
N ILE A 200 8.04 0.40 -1.74
CA ILE A 200 8.16 1.69 -1.06
C ILE A 200 6.99 2.58 -1.45
N HIS A 201 6.39 3.26 -0.46
CA HIS A 201 5.60 4.47 -0.69
C HIS A 201 6.48 5.72 -0.54
N ILE A 202 6.54 6.53 -1.57
CA ILE A 202 6.93 7.93 -1.45
C ILE A 202 5.65 8.69 -1.13
N SER A 203 5.42 8.88 0.14
CA SER A 203 4.18 9.40 0.65
C SER A 203 4.30 10.85 1.07
N ASN A 204 3.15 11.50 1.16
CA ASN A 204 2.97 12.88 1.57
C ASN A 204 1.75 12.93 2.49
N ASN A 205 1.93 13.33 3.72
CA ASN A 205 0.88 13.49 4.69
C ASN A 205 0.95 14.87 5.37
N ASN A 206 0.04 15.16 6.29
CA ASN A 206 -0.03 16.45 6.97
C ASN A 206 1.25 16.84 7.75
N TYR A 207 2.12 15.87 8.04
CA TYR A 207 3.35 16.09 8.82
C TYR A 207 4.60 16.16 7.94
N ALA A 208 4.60 15.48 6.79
CA ALA A 208 5.76 15.42 5.90
C ALA A 208 5.32 15.55 4.44
N ASP A 209 5.66 16.67 3.81
CA ASP A 209 5.31 17.01 2.44
C ASP A 209 6.59 17.10 1.60
N PHE A 210 6.81 16.14 0.69
CA PHE A 210 8.01 16.12 -0.13
C PHE A 210 8.07 17.27 -1.16
N MET A 211 6.93 17.92 -1.44
CA MET A 211 6.90 19.08 -2.34
C MET A 211 7.42 20.36 -1.67
N LYS A 212 7.18 20.51 -0.37
CA LYS A 212 7.46 21.76 0.38
C LYS A 212 8.64 21.63 1.33
N ASN A 213 8.91 20.44 1.86
CA ASN A 213 9.94 20.20 2.86
C ASN A 213 11.26 19.72 2.22
N LYS A 214 12.24 20.62 2.10
CA LYS A 214 13.56 20.30 1.52
C LYS A 214 14.33 19.22 2.29
N THR A 215 14.16 19.15 3.60
CA THR A 215 14.83 18.14 4.44
C THR A 215 14.22 16.76 4.18
N TYR A 216 12.90 16.69 4.11
CA TYR A 216 12.20 15.46 3.77
C TYR A 216 12.54 15.00 2.34
N LEU A 217 12.61 15.91 1.38
CA LEU A 217 13.04 15.56 0.02
C LEU A 217 14.47 14.98 -0.03
N LYS A 218 15.40 15.49 0.79
CA LYS A 218 16.75 14.90 0.92
C LYS A 218 16.70 13.49 1.51
N TYR A 219 15.83 13.28 2.49
CA TYR A 219 15.59 11.97 3.07
C TYR A 219 15.04 10.98 2.03
N ILE A 220 13.99 11.35 1.27
CA ILE A 220 13.45 10.54 0.18
C ILE A 220 14.54 10.14 -0.82
N ASN A 221 15.35 11.11 -1.28
CA ASN A 221 16.42 10.82 -2.23
C ASN A 221 17.45 9.81 -1.67
N LYS A 222 17.70 9.85 -0.38
CA LYS A 222 18.56 8.88 0.29
C LYS A 222 17.89 7.51 0.36
N CYS A 223 16.60 7.44 0.73
CA CYS A 223 15.83 6.19 0.74
C CYS A 223 15.85 5.49 -0.63
N ILE A 224 15.59 6.25 -1.71
CA ILE A 224 15.59 5.71 -3.08
C ILE A 224 16.96 5.14 -3.46
N LYS A 225 18.04 5.78 -3.01
CA LYS A 225 19.40 5.34 -3.31
C LYS A 225 19.80 4.10 -2.49
N ASP A 226 19.46 4.09 -1.21
CA ASP A 226 19.90 3.05 -0.27
C ASP A 226 19.02 1.78 -0.35
N LEU A 227 17.81 1.90 -0.96
CA LEU A 227 16.83 0.81 -1.17
C LEU A 227 16.65 0.53 -2.68
N ASP A 228 17.72 0.41 -3.43
CA ASP A 228 17.70 0.24 -4.90
C ASP A 228 17.29 -1.17 -5.37
N ASP A 229 17.34 -2.16 -4.49
CA ASP A 229 16.97 -3.56 -4.78
C ASP A 229 15.46 -3.85 -4.63
N VAL A 230 14.63 -2.88 -4.22
CA VAL A 230 13.18 -3.09 -4.07
C VAL A 230 12.48 -3.32 -5.42
N GLU A 231 11.41 -4.10 -5.41
CA GLU A 231 10.66 -4.41 -6.63
C GLU A 231 9.93 -3.19 -7.20
N SER A 232 9.35 -2.36 -6.32
CA SER A 232 8.57 -1.20 -6.75
C SER A 232 8.64 0.00 -5.80
N ILE A 233 8.45 1.16 -6.40
CA ILE A 233 8.30 2.45 -5.75
C ILE A 233 7.00 3.10 -6.22
N THR A 234 6.15 3.49 -5.29
CA THR A 234 4.83 4.06 -5.57
C THR A 234 4.74 5.47 -5.00
N MET A 235 4.27 6.40 -5.79
CA MET A 235 3.88 7.72 -5.30
C MET A 235 2.52 7.61 -4.62
N GLU A 236 2.46 7.96 -3.34
CA GLU A 236 1.24 8.06 -2.57
C GLU A 236 1.06 9.49 -2.06
N ASN A 237 0.28 10.31 -2.74
CA ASN A 237 -0.01 11.67 -2.30
C ASN A 237 -1.40 11.75 -1.68
N MET A 238 -1.46 11.93 -0.35
CA MET A 238 -2.71 12.04 0.41
C MET A 238 -3.30 13.46 0.38
N ASN A 239 -2.54 14.45 -0.11
CA ASN A 239 -3.01 15.83 -0.15
C ASN A 239 -3.78 16.10 -1.45
N ARG A 240 -5.08 15.93 -1.41
CA ARG A 240 -6.01 16.07 -2.54
C ARG A 240 -6.19 17.52 -3.04
N HIS A 241 -5.63 18.51 -2.34
CA HIS A 241 -5.74 19.93 -2.70
C HIS A 241 -4.53 20.44 -3.52
N GLU A 242 -3.52 19.60 -3.76
CA GLU A 242 -2.37 19.97 -4.58
C GLU A 242 -2.61 19.65 -6.06
N ASP A 243 -1.94 20.40 -6.94
CA ASP A 243 -1.92 20.13 -8.36
C ASP A 243 -1.33 18.73 -8.61
N TYR A 244 -2.19 17.78 -8.96
CA TYR A 244 -1.86 16.38 -9.17
C TYR A 244 -0.79 16.20 -10.25
N GLU A 245 -0.86 16.98 -11.34
CA GLU A 245 0.13 16.91 -12.42
C GLU A 245 1.51 17.37 -11.95
N LEU A 246 1.56 18.40 -11.09
CA LEU A 246 2.81 18.89 -10.51
C LEU A 246 3.44 17.82 -9.60
N VAL A 247 2.65 17.14 -8.79
CA VAL A 247 3.10 16.07 -7.89
C VAL A 247 3.64 14.88 -8.69
N ILE A 248 2.91 14.40 -9.70
CA ILE A 248 3.36 13.32 -10.60
C ILE A 248 4.68 13.70 -11.30
N ASN A 249 4.77 14.91 -11.83
CA ASN A 249 6.00 15.35 -12.50
C ASN A 249 7.18 15.42 -11.53
N ARG A 250 6.95 15.86 -10.29
CA ARG A 250 7.98 15.88 -9.25
C ARG A 250 8.46 14.49 -8.91
N PHE A 251 7.53 13.55 -8.69
CA PHE A 251 7.86 12.14 -8.43
C PHE A 251 8.68 11.55 -9.58
N ARG A 252 8.30 11.79 -10.83
CA ARG A 252 9.08 11.36 -11.99
C ARG A 252 10.51 11.89 -11.98
N CYS A 253 10.72 13.12 -11.50
CA CYS A 253 12.05 13.72 -11.44
C CYS A 253 12.93 13.12 -10.34
N ILE A 254 12.38 12.81 -9.19
CA ILE A 254 13.15 12.26 -8.06
C ILE A 254 13.42 10.75 -8.21
N THR A 255 12.70 10.06 -9.09
CA THR A 255 12.87 8.61 -9.33
C THR A 255 13.59 8.28 -10.65
N LYS A 256 14.20 9.27 -11.32
CA LYS A 256 15.03 9.07 -12.50
C LYS A 256 16.39 8.51 -12.11
#